data_af63cacfa44a24a7a2580b6e02104d8d
#
_entry.id   af63cacfa44a24a7a2580b6e02104d8d
#
_cell.length_a   1.000
_cell.length_b   1.000
_cell.length_c   1.000
_cell.angle_alpha   90.00
_cell.angle_beta   90.00
_cell.angle_gamma   90.00
#
_symmetry.space_group_name_H-M   'P 1'
#
loop_
_entity.id
_entity.type
_entity.pdbx_description
1 polymer ?
#
loop_
_entity_poly.entity_id
_entity_poly.type
_entity_poly.pdbx_seq_one_letter_code
_entity_poly.pdbx_strand_id
1 'polypeptide(L)'
;EEEDRKVETIIENYEKDKINKVTEIEKYTEELEGKEKEAVVKVRINQDKFREKLINKYKKCCLCNVNMNELLVASHIKPWSISDANEKLDIHNGLLMCPNHDKLFDRGYISFDDTGRILISEKLDDNNRMYMNITPTMKIDITEENIKYIKYHRKNVFIEK
;
A
#
# COMPACT_ATOMS: atom_id res chain seq x y z
N GLU A 1 -18.57 7.58 9.45
CA GLU A 1 -17.23 7.88 10.05
C GLU A 1 -16.78 6.86 11.10
N GLU A 2 -17.63 6.47 12.07
CA GLU A 2 -17.29 5.47 13.09
C GLU A 2 -17.32 4.05 12.51
N GLU A 3 -18.28 3.78 11.65
CA GLU A 3 -18.43 2.54 10.89
C GLU A 3 -17.26 2.33 9.92
N ASP A 4 -16.84 3.39 9.24
CA ASP A 4 -15.69 3.36 8.33
C ASP A 4 -14.38 3.04 9.06
N ARG A 5 -14.16 3.62 10.24
CA ARG A 5 -12.99 3.32 11.07
C ARG A 5 -12.95 1.88 11.57
N LYS A 6 -14.09 1.30 11.93
CA LYS A 6 -14.17 -0.12 12.30
C LYS A 6 -13.80 -1.01 11.14
N VAL A 7 -14.32 -0.71 9.95
CA VAL A 7 -14.01 -1.43 8.71
C VAL A 7 -12.51 -1.35 8.39
N GLU A 8 -11.92 -0.17 8.47
CA GLU A 8 -10.49 0.04 8.26
C GLU A 8 -9.63 -0.78 9.22
N THR A 9 -9.96 -0.76 10.51
CA THR A 9 -9.23 -1.53 11.53
C THR A 9 -9.29 -3.04 11.28
N ILE A 10 -10.45 -3.55 10.90
CA ILE A 10 -10.63 -4.98 10.58
C ILE A 10 -9.78 -5.36 9.36
N ILE A 11 -9.78 -4.52 8.35
CA ILE A 11 -9.01 -4.77 7.12
C ILE A 11 -7.50 -4.71 7.38
N GLU A 12 -7.02 -3.72 8.13
CA GLU A 12 -5.61 -3.61 8.51
C GLU A 12 -5.13 -4.84 9.30
N ASN A 13 -5.95 -5.32 10.23
CA ASN A 13 -5.65 -6.52 11.01
C ASN A 13 -5.62 -7.77 10.11
N TYR A 14 -6.54 -7.86 9.16
CA TYR A 14 -6.58 -8.94 8.20
C TYR A 14 -5.34 -8.99 7.31
N GLU A 15 -4.85 -7.85 6.85
CA GLU A 15 -3.64 -7.76 6.01
C GLU A 15 -2.35 -8.14 6.75
N LYS A 16 -2.33 -8.06 8.07
CA LYS A 16 -1.20 -8.47 8.90
C LYS A 16 -1.09 -9.98 9.09
N ASP A 17 -2.20 -10.69 9.04
CA ASP A 17 -2.28 -12.14 9.24
C ASP A 17 -2.52 -12.87 7.89
N LYS A 18 -1.48 -13.38 7.26
CA LYS A 18 -1.54 -13.93 5.88
C LYS A 18 -1.98 -15.40 5.76
N ILE A 19 -2.57 -15.99 6.78
CA ILE A 19 -2.91 -17.41 6.77
C ILE A 19 -4.43 -17.58 6.52
N ASN A 20 -4.79 -18.17 5.38
CA ASN A 20 -6.16 -18.58 5.00
C ASN A 20 -7.21 -17.46 4.97
N LYS A 21 -7.23 -16.72 3.87
CA LYS A 21 -8.05 -15.51 3.62
C LYS A 21 -9.55 -15.65 3.92
N VAL A 22 -10.17 -16.78 3.60
CA VAL A 22 -11.62 -16.97 3.81
C VAL A 22 -11.94 -17.12 5.29
N THR A 23 -11.19 -17.95 5.99
CA THR A 23 -11.37 -18.20 7.42
C THR A 23 -11.14 -16.94 8.26
N GLU A 24 -10.19 -16.09 7.83
CA GLU A 24 -9.93 -14.82 8.51
C GLU A 24 -11.03 -13.79 8.29
N ILE A 25 -11.58 -13.68 7.09
CA ILE A 25 -12.75 -12.82 6.83
C ILE A 25 -13.92 -13.28 7.71
N GLU A 26 -14.18 -14.58 7.78
CA GLU A 26 -15.22 -15.14 8.64
C GLU A 26 -14.98 -14.79 10.10
N LYS A 27 -13.76 -14.99 10.60
CA LYS A 27 -13.38 -14.69 11.98
C LYS A 27 -13.56 -13.21 12.34
N TYR A 28 -13.06 -12.29 11.48
CA TYR A 28 -13.19 -10.85 11.75
C TYR A 28 -14.60 -10.33 11.54
N THR A 29 -15.46 -11.06 10.86
CA THR A 29 -16.87 -10.69 10.62
C THR A 29 -17.87 -11.49 11.46
N GLU A 30 -17.42 -12.39 12.34
CA GLU A 30 -18.30 -13.20 13.19
C GLU A 30 -19.26 -12.35 14.04
N GLU A 31 -18.77 -11.23 14.57
CA GLU A 31 -19.55 -10.32 15.41
C GLU A 31 -20.33 -9.26 14.61
N LEU A 32 -20.17 -9.24 13.29
CA LEU A 32 -20.83 -8.30 12.40
C LEU A 32 -22.04 -8.95 11.74
N GLU A 33 -23.13 -8.19 11.61
CA GLU A 33 -24.36 -8.65 10.98
C GLU A 33 -24.83 -7.66 9.89
N GLY A 34 -25.63 -8.16 8.96
CA GLY A 34 -26.34 -7.38 7.98
C GLY A 34 -25.43 -6.53 7.10
N LYS A 35 -25.75 -5.24 7.00
CA LYS A 35 -25.05 -4.27 6.11
C LYS A 35 -23.60 -4.03 6.48
N GLU A 36 -23.25 -4.12 7.74
CA GLU A 36 -21.88 -3.94 8.25
C GLU A 36 -20.98 -5.06 7.73
N LYS A 37 -21.42 -6.30 7.83
CA LYS A 37 -20.72 -7.46 7.29
C LYS A 37 -20.57 -7.39 5.77
N GLU A 38 -21.64 -7.04 5.06
CA GLU A 38 -21.60 -6.85 3.60
C GLU A 38 -20.60 -5.78 3.18
N ALA A 39 -20.52 -4.66 3.88
CA ALA A 39 -19.58 -3.58 3.62
C ALA A 39 -18.12 -4.05 3.77
N VAL A 40 -17.80 -4.75 4.86
CA VAL A 40 -16.45 -5.30 5.09
C VAL A 40 -16.05 -6.29 4.00
N VAL A 41 -16.93 -7.22 3.66
CA VAL A 41 -16.68 -8.21 2.61
C VAL A 41 -16.45 -7.54 1.25
N LYS A 42 -17.26 -6.54 0.90
CA LYS A 42 -17.14 -5.79 -0.35
C LYS A 42 -15.81 -5.05 -0.44
N VAL A 43 -15.40 -4.36 0.62
CA VAL A 43 -14.12 -3.65 0.66
C VAL A 43 -12.96 -4.64 0.50
N ARG A 44 -13.01 -5.79 1.16
CA ARG A 44 -11.97 -6.82 1.05
C ARG A 44 -11.87 -7.39 -0.36
N ILE A 45 -12.99 -7.68 -0.99
CA ILE A 45 -13.03 -8.15 -2.38
C ILE A 45 -12.38 -7.12 -3.31
N ASN A 46 -12.68 -5.84 -3.14
CA ASN A 46 -12.11 -4.77 -3.94
C ASN A 46 -10.59 -4.63 -3.72
N GLN A 47 -10.11 -4.77 -2.49
CA GLN A 47 -8.68 -4.77 -2.20
C GLN A 47 -7.96 -5.97 -2.81
N ASP A 48 -8.54 -7.15 -2.78
CA ASP A 48 -7.98 -8.33 -3.43
C ASP A 48 -7.89 -8.16 -4.96
N LYS A 49 -8.92 -7.60 -5.58
CA LYS A 49 -8.89 -7.27 -7.02
C LYS A 49 -7.83 -6.22 -7.36
N PHE A 50 -7.70 -5.20 -6.57
CA PHE A 50 -6.67 -4.16 -6.71
C PHE A 50 -5.27 -4.78 -6.62
N ARG A 51 -5.04 -5.63 -5.61
CA ARG A 51 -3.78 -6.36 -5.43
C ARG A 51 -3.46 -7.27 -6.62
N GLU A 52 -4.41 -8.05 -7.11
CA GLU A 52 -4.23 -8.93 -8.27
C GLU A 52 -3.84 -8.15 -9.52
N LYS A 53 -4.48 -7.00 -9.77
CA LYS A 53 -4.14 -6.13 -10.89
C LYS A 53 -2.72 -5.58 -10.80
N LEU A 54 -2.27 -5.19 -9.60
CA LEU A 54 -0.91 -4.71 -9.39
C LEU A 54 0.13 -5.82 -9.54
N ILE A 55 -0.15 -7.02 -9.04
CA ILE A 55 0.72 -8.19 -9.25
C ILE A 55 0.86 -8.50 -10.74
N ASN A 56 -0.24 -8.50 -11.49
CA ASN A 56 -0.23 -8.76 -12.92
C ASN A 56 0.53 -7.68 -13.70
N LYS A 57 0.46 -6.42 -13.25
CA LYS A 57 1.13 -5.29 -13.89
C LYS A 57 2.63 -5.25 -13.60
N TYR A 58 3.04 -5.40 -12.34
CA TYR A 58 4.42 -5.19 -11.89
C TYR A 58 5.21 -6.49 -11.69
N LYS A 59 4.56 -7.56 -11.25
CA LYS A 59 5.12 -8.92 -11.03
C LYS A 59 6.17 -9.02 -9.92
N LYS A 60 6.75 -7.93 -9.49
CA LYS A 60 7.77 -7.83 -8.44
C LYS A 60 7.69 -6.49 -7.72
N CYS A 61 8.40 -6.38 -6.61
CA CYS A 61 8.58 -5.09 -5.94
C CYS A 61 9.13 -4.04 -6.92
N CYS A 62 8.60 -2.84 -6.90
CA CYS A 62 9.05 -1.75 -7.77
C CYS A 62 10.46 -1.24 -7.46
N LEU A 63 11.00 -1.53 -6.27
CA LEU A 63 12.32 -1.08 -5.83
C LEU A 63 13.36 -2.20 -5.73
N CYS A 64 12.95 -3.45 -5.62
CA CYS A 64 13.86 -4.58 -5.54
C CYS A 64 13.32 -5.80 -6.30
N ASN A 65 14.03 -6.93 -6.23
CA ASN A 65 13.68 -8.11 -7.02
C ASN A 65 12.82 -9.14 -6.28
N VAL A 66 12.25 -8.80 -5.12
CA VAL A 66 11.29 -9.67 -4.45
C VAL A 66 10.09 -9.89 -5.37
N ASN A 67 9.84 -11.16 -5.73
CA ASN A 67 8.83 -11.57 -6.69
C ASN A 67 7.92 -12.70 -6.20
N MET A 68 8.00 -13.05 -4.92
CA MET A 68 7.09 -14.00 -4.29
C MET A 68 5.76 -13.29 -4.00
N ASN A 69 4.69 -13.72 -4.65
CA ASN A 69 3.39 -13.03 -4.55
C ASN A 69 2.88 -12.90 -3.12
N GLU A 70 3.13 -13.89 -2.27
CA GLU A 70 2.74 -13.88 -0.86
C GLU A 70 3.47 -12.82 -0.02
N LEU A 71 4.61 -12.31 -0.49
CA LEU A 71 5.38 -11.26 0.17
C LEU A 71 5.09 -9.87 -0.38
N LEU A 72 4.41 -9.78 -1.51
CA LEU A 72 4.17 -8.50 -2.19
C LEU A 72 2.92 -7.82 -1.64
N VAL A 73 3.05 -6.53 -1.39
CA VAL A 73 2.00 -5.65 -0.86
C VAL A 73 1.52 -4.70 -1.95
N ALA A 74 0.21 -4.62 -2.12
CA ALA A 74 -0.43 -3.60 -2.94
C ALA A 74 -0.53 -2.31 -2.13
N SER A 75 0.42 -1.41 -2.36
CA SER A 75 0.54 -0.16 -1.63
C SER A 75 -0.24 0.95 -2.31
N HIS A 76 -1.18 1.59 -1.62
CA HIS A 76 -1.81 2.81 -2.11
C HIS A 76 -0.85 3.99 -1.98
N ILE A 77 -0.67 4.75 -3.06
CA ILE A 77 0.23 5.93 -3.08
C ILE A 77 -0.39 7.05 -2.24
N LYS A 78 -1.60 7.48 -2.59
CA LYS A 78 -2.45 8.27 -1.70
C LYS A 78 -3.07 7.31 -0.70
N PRO A 79 -2.89 7.50 0.61
CA PRO A 79 -3.37 6.55 1.62
C PRO A 79 -4.84 6.18 1.44
N TRP A 80 -5.15 4.89 1.60
CA TRP A 80 -6.49 4.34 1.41
C TRP A 80 -7.54 5.06 2.27
N SER A 81 -7.20 5.37 3.51
CA SER A 81 -8.11 6.02 4.48
C SER A 81 -8.62 7.40 4.05
N ILE A 82 -7.86 8.10 3.21
CA ILE A 82 -8.20 9.45 2.73
C ILE A 82 -8.51 9.49 1.23
N SER A 83 -8.46 8.34 0.56
CA SER A 83 -8.84 8.19 -0.84
C SER A 83 -10.36 8.06 -0.96
N ASP A 84 -10.93 8.66 -2.01
CA ASP A 84 -12.34 8.44 -2.34
C ASP A 84 -12.56 7.04 -2.96
N ALA A 85 -13.82 6.69 -3.26
CA ALA A 85 -14.16 5.38 -3.78
C ALA A 85 -13.47 5.06 -5.12
N ASN A 86 -13.30 6.06 -5.99
CA ASN A 86 -12.63 5.89 -7.28
C ASN A 86 -11.12 5.74 -7.10
N GLU A 87 -10.52 6.56 -6.25
CA GLU A 87 -9.09 6.54 -5.95
C GLU A 87 -8.65 5.22 -5.28
N LYS A 88 -9.51 4.64 -4.44
CA LYS A 88 -9.27 3.33 -3.80
C LYS A 88 -9.15 2.18 -4.81
N LEU A 89 -9.83 2.28 -5.95
CA LEU A 89 -9.86 1.26 -7.00
C LEU A 89 -8.94 1.57 -8.18
N ASP A 90 -8.41 2.78 -8.23
CA ASP A 90 -7.55 3.22 -9.33
C ASP A 90 -6.17 2.53 -9.24
N ILE A 91 -5.87 1.70 -10.22
CA ILE A 91 -4.58 1.00 -10.30
C ILE A 91 -3.38 1.97 -10.36
N HIS A 92 -3.59 3.19 -10.86
CA HIS A 92 -2.56 4.23 -10.92
C HIS A 92 -2.28 4.85 -9.53
N ASN A 93 -3.16 4.61 -8.57
CA ASN A 93 -2.95 4.92 -7.15
C ASN A 93 -2.28 3.76 -6.40
N GLY A 94 -1.56 2.91 -7.09
CA GLY A 94 -0.96 1.73 -6.49
C GLY A 94 0.46 1.46 -6.97
N LEU A 95 1.26 0.97 -6.05
CA LEU A 95 2.58 0.39 -6.31
C LEU A 95 2.65 -1.00 -5.67
N LEU A 96 3.41 -1.90 -6.30
CA LEU A 96 3.67 -3.21 -5.74
C LEU A 96 5.02 -3.19 -5.02
N MET A 97 5.04 -3.50 -3.74
CA MET A 97 6.24 -3.40 -2.92
C MET A 97 6.43 -4.65 -2.03
N CYS A 98 7.69 -4.96 -1.70
CA CYS A 98 7.99 -5.90 -0.63
C CYS A 98 7.60 -5.28 0.74
N PRO A 99 7.48 -6.08 1.81
CA PRO A 99 7.04 -5.56 3.11
C PRO A 99 7.91 -4.44 3.67
N ASN A 100 9.22 -4.49 3.46
CA ASN A 100 10.15 -3.48 3.94
C ASN A 100 9.95 -2.14 3.21
N HIS A 101 9.89 -2.17 1.90
CA HIS A 101 9.72 -0.95 1.10
C HIS A 101 8.32 -0.36 1.24
N ASP A 102 7.29 -1.20 1.31
CA ASP A 102 5.93 -0.78 1.64
C ASP A 102 5.87 -0.01 2.96
N LYS A 103 6.51 -0.55 4.01
CA LYS A 103 6.52 0.09 5.32
C LYS A 103 7.22 1.45 5.32
N LEU A 104 8.36 1.55 4.64
CA LEU A 104 9.09 2.81 4.51
C LEU A 104 8.27 3.86 3.74
N PHE A 105 7.62 3.46 2.66
CA PHE A 105 6.76 4.32 1.86
C PHE A 105 5.52 4.78 2.63
N ASP A 106 4.82 3.85 3.25
CA ASP A 106 3.62 4.11 4.06
C ASP A 106 3.91 5.05 5.24
N ARG A 107 5.07 4.92 5.88
CA ARG A 107 5.50 5.77 6.99
C ARG A 107 6.18 7.07 6.57
N GLY A 108 6.35 7.31 5.28
CA GLY A 108 6.91 8.55 4.76
C GLY A 108 8.43 8.66 4.85
N TYR A 109 9.15 7.57 5.07
CA TYR A 109 10.62 7.56 5.05
C TYR A 109 11.20 7.57 3.65
N ILE A 110 10.42 7.17 2.66
CA ILE A 110 10.74 7.30 1.25
C ILE A 110 9.54 7.87 0.49
N SER A 111 9.83 8.53 -0.62
CA SER A 111 8.86 8.96 -1.61
C SER A 111 9.54 9.01 -2.98
N PHE A 112 8.91 9.62 -3.96
CA PHE A 112 9.44 9.72 -5.32
C PHE A 112 9.22 11.12 -5.88
N ASP A 113 10.13 11.56 -6.75
CA ASP A 113 9.92 12.75 -7.56
C ASP A 113 9.06 12.46 -8.80
N ASP A 114 8.78 13.47 -9.61
CA ASP A 114 7.93 13.34 -10.80
C ASP A 114 8.57 12.48 -11.92
N THR A 115 9.83 12.14 -11.80
CA THR A 115 10.54 11.22 -12.73
C THR A 115 10.61 9.80 -12.21
N GLY A 116 10.12 9.54 -11.00
CA GLY A 116 10.20 8.24 -10.34
C GLY A 116 11.46 8.00 -9.51
N ARG A 117 12.37 8.98 -9.44
CA ARG A 117 13.57 8.89 -8.60
C ARG A 117 13.19 8.89 -7.13
N ILE A 118 13.83 8.01 -6.36
CA ILE A 118 13.59 7.91 -4.92
C ILE A 118 14.02 9.18 -4.18
N LEU A 119 13.18 9.58 -3.23
CA LEU A 119 13.48 10.57 -2.21
C LEU A 119 13.57 9.85 -0.87
N ILE A 120 14.64 10.09 -0.11
CA ILE A 120 14.90 9.40 1.16
C ILE A 120 14.90 10.44 2.28
N SER A 121 14.09 10.19 3.31
CA SER A 121 14.05 11.04 4.50
C SER A 121 15.41 11.10 5.20
N GLU A 122 15.80 12.28 5.68
CA GLU A 122 16.99 12.42 6.52
C GLU A 122 16.87 11.65 7.85
N LYS A 123 15.65 11.33 8.28
CA LYS A 123 15.39 10.51 9.47
C LYS A 123 15.71 9.04 9.29
N LEU A 124 15.84 8.56 8.05
CA LEU A 124 16.31 7.21 7.75
C LEU A 124 17.84 7.23 7.69
N ASP A 125 18.51 6.79 8.75
CA ASP A 125 19.96 6.78 8.85
C ASP A 125 20.62 5.77 7.87
N ASP A 126 21.91 5.93 7.66
CA ASP A 126 22.66 5.14 6.67
C ASP A 126 22.64 3.64 6.96
N ASN A 127 22.69 3.23 8.22
CA ASN A 127 22.62 1.82 8.60
C ASN A 127 21.25 1.23 8.25
N ASN A 128 20.16 1.92 8.59
CA ASN A 128 18.82 1.48 8.26
C ASN A 128 18.55 1.50 6.75
N ARG A 129 19.10 2.45 6.00
CA ARG A 129 19.06 2.43 4.53
C ARG A 129 19.69 1.16 3.99
N MET A 130 20.84 0.77 4.50
CA MET A 130 21.55 -0.46 4.09
C MET A 130 20.74 -1.71 4.45
N TYR A 131 20.27 -1.84 5.70
CA TYR A 131 19.49 -2.99 6.15
C TYR A 131 18.15 -3.15 5.43
N MET A 132 17.54 -2.04 5.06
CA MET A 132 16.27 -2.03 4.31
C MET A 132 16.46 -2.06 2.79
N ASN A 133 17.69 -2.23 2.31
CA ASN A 133 18.01 -2.25 0.89
C ASN A 133 17.51 -1.00 0.16
N ILE A 134 17.88 0.18 0.68
CA ILE A 134 17.56 1.49 0.08
C ILE A 134 18.85 2.16 -0.38
N THR A 135 18.86 2.59 -1.63
CA THR A 135 19.96 3.36 -2.23
C THR A 135 19.43 4.61 -2.92
N PRO A 136 20.21 5.71 -2.96
CA PRO A 136 19.77 6.96 -3.58
C PRO A 136 19.66 6.90 -5.12
N THR A 137 20.13 5.83 -5.73
CA THR A 137 20.04 5.62 -7.20
C THR A 137 18.80 4.88 -7.63
N MET A 138 17.98 4.41 -6.70
CA MET A 138 16.72 3.71 -7.01
C MET A 138 15.75 4.59 -7.76
N LYS A 139 15.03 3.97 -8.69
CA LYS A 139 14.02 4.62 -9.51
C LYS A 139 12.90 3.65 -9.82
N ILE A 140 11.67 4.14 -9.81
CA ILE A 140 10.49 3.40 -10.28
C ILE A 140 10.02 3.93 -11.63
N ASP A 141 9.37 3.07 -12.39
CA ASP A 141 8.66 3.48 -13.61
C ASP A 141 7.31 4.07 -13.23
N ILE A 142 7.05 5.28 -13.65
CA ILE A 142 5.78 5.99 -13.41
C ILE A 142 5.16 6.47 -14.71
N THR A 143 3.85 6.54 -14.72
CA THR A 143 3.06 7.14 -15.80
C THR A 143 2.52 8.50 -15.37
N GLU A 144 1.98 9.26 -16.33
CA GLU A 144 1.34 10.55 -16.02
C GLU A 144 0.20 10.40 -14.99
N GLU A 145 -0.55 9.28 -15.07
CA GLU A 145 -1.66 8.98 -14.17
C GLU A 145 -1.21 8.72 -12.72
N ASN A 146 0.03 8.26 -12.51
CA ASN A 146 0.60 8.10 -11.18
C ASN A 146 0.96 9.45 -10.53
N ILE A 147 1.34 10.45 -11.32
CA ILE A 147 1.99 11.69 -10.83
C ILE A 147 1.13 12.41 -9.80
N LYS A 148 -0.17 12.55 -10.00
CA LYS A 148 -1.07 13.22 -9.05
C LYS A 148 -1.03 12.57 -7.66
N TYR A 149 -0.97 11.26 -7.61
CA TYR A 149 -0.90 10.51 -6.35
C TYR A 149 0.48 10.61 -5.71
N ILE A 150 1.54 10.54 -6.51
CA ILE A 150 2.92 10.71 -6.04
C ILE A 150 3.14 12.11 -5.47
N LYS A 151 2.63 13.15 -6.11
CA LYS A 151 2.65 14.52 -5.59
C LYS A 151 1.93 14.64 -4.25
N TYR A 152 0.79 13.97 -4.12
CA TYR A 152 0.06 13.94 -2.85
C TYR A 152 0.89 13.30 -1.74
N HIS A 153 1.48 12.12 -2.01
CA HIS A 153 2.32 11.39 -1.04
C HIS A 153 3.52 12.23 -0.63
N ARG A 154 4.22 12.81 -1.58
CA ARG A 154 5.39 13.66 -1.33
C ARG A 154 5.06 14.87 -0.46
N LYS A 155 3.91 15.48 -0.68
CA LYS A 155 3.48 16.67 0.06
C LYS A 155 2.94 16.36 1.46
N ASN A 156 2.20 15.27 1.62
CA ASN A 156 1.38 15.03 2.82
C ASN A 156 1.86 13.84 3.68
N VAL A 157 2.64 12.91 3.12
CA VAL A 157 3.10 11.71 3.82
C VAL A 157 4.61 11.74 4.03
N PHE A 158 5.37 12.12 3.03
CA PHE A 158 6.83 12.13 3.06
C PHE A 158 7.39 13.05 4.14
N ILE A 159 8.34 12.54 4.92
CA ILE A 159 9.06 13.25 5.98
C ILE A 159 10.42 13.65 5.44
N GLU A 160 10.59 14.92 5.07
CA GLU A 160 11.84 15.38 4.49
C GLU A 160 12.95 15.47 5.55
N LYS A 161 12.65 16.08 6.72
CA LYS A 161 13.57 16.31 7.85
C LYS A 161 13.03 15.84 9.19
#